data_f8c634407007fd26a0b7243eabab2aa1
#
_entry.id   f8c634407007fd26a0b7243eabab2aa1
#
_cell.length_a   1.000
_cell.length_b   1.000
_cell.length_c   1.000
_cell.angle_alpha   90.00
_cell.angle_beta   90.00
_cell.angle_gamma   90.00
#
_symmetry.space_group_name_H-M   'P 1'
#
loop_
_entity.id
_entity.type
_entity.pdbx_description
1 polymer ?
#
loop_
_entity_poly.entity_id
_entity_poly.type
_entity_poly.pdbx_seq_one_letter_code
_entity_poly.pdbx_strand_id
1 'polypeptide(L)'
;MSETPEWHASAAIVERGDGARFRAAMAAPAQARAILFPIYAANVEITRAPWVTAEPMIAEMRLQWWRDVMEEIIAGGEVRRHEVATPLARVLSKSGAEALDRLIAARRWDIYKDPFEAATAFTAYLEDTAGGVLFAACDALGRADNKVAKDAGYASGLASFFQAIPALEDAKRVPLLDGRSEAIVNLAKGGLSRLTQARKARGSLAKHGCIALWQTEALLEQAVADPRAVGEGRLDVGAFTSSIQLSKAALLGRW
;
A
#
# COMPACT_ATOMS: atom_id res chain seq x y z
N MET A 1 8.09 27.55 -22.11
CA MET A 1 8.31 26.12 -21.85
C MET A 1 7.60 25.83 -20.53
N SER A 2 6.49 25.09 -20.53
CA SER A 2 5.85 24.69 -19.25
C SER A 2 6.78 23.69 -18.57
N GLU A 3 7.31 24.07 -17.41
CA GLU A 3 8.08 23.14 -16.57
C GLU A 3 7.22 21.92 -16.29
N THR A 4 7.73 20.74 -16.63
CA THR A 4 7.09 19.47 -16.32
C THR A 4 7.00 19.36 -14.79
N PRO A 5 5.80 19.21 -14.20
CA PRO A 5 5.70 19.12 -12.75
C PRO A 5 6.62 18.03 -12.17
N GLU A 6 7.33 18.33 -11.08
CA GLU A 6 8.34 17.44 -10.47
C GLU A 6 7.81 16.05 -10.09
N TRP A 7 6.51 15.91 -9.92
CA TRP A 7 5.88 14.62 -9.60
C TRP A 7 5.66 13.70 -10.82
N HIS A 8 5.95 14.15 -12.07
CA HIS A 8 5.74 13.31 -13.26
C HIS A 8 6.61 12.06 -13.26
N ALA A 9 7.86 12.14 -12.85
CA ALA A 9 8.72 10.98 -12.72
C ALA A 9 8.14 9.96 -11.73
N SER A 10 7.67 10.45 -10.57
CA SER A 10 6.97 9.63 -9.58
C SER A 10 5.69 9.00 -10.14
N ALA A 11 4.89 9.74 -10.92
CA ALA A 11 3.69 9.21 -11.55
C ALA A 11 4.00 8.06 -12.51
N ALA A 12 5.04 8.19 -13.34
CA ALA A 12 5.46 7.13 -14.26
C ALA A 12 5.94 5.85 -13.53
N ILE A 13 6.57 5.99 -12.36
CA ILE A 13 6.95 4.84 -11.52
C ILE A 13 5.69 4.13 -11.00
N VAL A 14 4.72 4.91 -10.48
CA VAL A 14 3.46 4.35 -9.94
C VAL A 14 2.62 3.71 -11.04
N GLU A 15 2.54 4.31 -12.23
CA GLU A 15 1.81 3.76 -13.38
C GLU A 15 2.29 2.35 -13.75
N ARG A 16 3.62 2.15 -13.77
CA ARG A 16 4.24 0.85 -14.09
C ARG A 16 4.19 -0.15 -12.94
N GLY A 17 4.24 0.31 -11.69
CA GLY A 17 4.42 -0.55 -10.52
C GLY A 17 3.16 -0.77 -9.68
N ASP A 18 2.18 0.14 -9.74
CA ASP A 18 0.94 0.05 -8.97
C ASP A 18 -0.22 0.76 -9.70
N GLY A 19 -0.76 0.11 -10.70
CA GLY A 19 -1.84 0.67 -11.52
C GLY A 19 -3.11 1.01 -10.72
N ALA A 20 -3.37 0.34 -9.59
CA ALA A 20 -4.51 0.64 -8.75
C ALA A 20 -4.35 1.99 -8.04
N ARG A 21 -3.18 2.24 -7.42
CA ARG A 21 -2.87 3.53 -6.82
C ARG A 21 -2.65 4.63 -7.85
N PHE A 22 -2.12 4.30 -9.03
CA PHE A 22 -2.06 5.27 -10.14
C PHE A 22 -3.45 5.80 -10.49
N ARG A 23 -4.41 4.91 -10.75
CA ARG A 23 -5.81 5.30 -11.04
C ARG A 23 -6.44 6.09 -9.90
N ALA A 24 -6.20 5.70 -8.66
CA ALA A 24 -6.68 6.41 -7.48
C ALA A 24 -6.13 7.83 -7.40
N ALA A 25 -4.83 8.01 -7.59
CA ALA A 25 -4.18 9.32 -7.61
C ALA A 25 -4.69 10.18 -8.79
N MET A 26 -4.85 9.60 -9.97
CA MET A 26 -5.40 10.31 -11.15
C MET A 26 -6.85 10.74 -10.96
N ALA A 27 -7.64 10.05 -10.14
CA ALA A 27 -9.00 10.45 -9.77
C ALA A 27 -9.05 11.56 -8.70
N ALA A 28 -7.92 11.90 -8.08
CA ALA A 28 -7.80 12.99 -7.12
C ALA A 28 -7.54 14.34 -7.81
N PRO A 29 -7.82 15.49 -7.15
CA PRO A 29 -7.45 16.82 -7.65
C PRO A 29 -5.93 16.96 -7.85
N ALA A 30 -5.52 17.85 -8.77
CA ALA A 30 -4.11 18.05 -9.14
C ALA A 30 -3.19 18.31 -7.93
N GLN A 31 -3.64 19.10 -6.96
CA GLN A 31 -2.91 19.37 -5.73
C GLN A 31 -2.66 18.11 -4.89
N ALA A 32 -3.65 17.22 -4.80
CA ALA A 32 -3.51 15.95 -4.09
C ALA A 32 -2.59 14.98 -4.86
N ARG A 33 -2.59 14.99 -6.21
CA ARG A 33 -1.67 14.19 -7.04
C ARG A 33 -0.22 14.51 -6.75
N ALA A 34 0.12 15.80 -6.61
CA ALA A 34 1.48 16.26 -6.31
C ALA A 34 2.00 15.71 -4.97
N ILE A 35 1.10 15.40 -4.03
CA ILE A 35 1.41 14.79 -2.74
C ILE A 35 1.42 13.26 -2.81
N LEU A 36 0.43 12.68 -3.47
CA LEU A 36 0.25 11.21 -3.51
C LEU A 36 1.30 10.49 -4.34
N PHE A 37 1.68 11.03 -5.51
CA PHE A 37 2.61 10.34 -6.40
C PHE A 37 4.00 10.12 -5.79
N PRO A 38 4.66 11.08 -5.11
CA PRO A 38 5.93 10.82 -4.43
C PRO A 38 5.83 9.71 -3.38
N ILE A 39 4.75 9.69 -2.59
CA ILE A 39 4.55 8.68 -1.53
C ILE A 39 4.32 7.29 -2.15
N TYR A 40 3.50 7.20 -3.19
CA TYR A 40 3.23 5.93 -3.86
C TYR A 40 4.43 5.44 -4.67
N ALA A 41 5.23 6.34 -5.26
CA ALA A 41 6.47 5.98 -5.93
C ALA A 41 7.50 5.40 -4.95
N ALA A 42 7.65 6.01 -3.77
CA ALA A 42 8.50 5.47 -2.71
C ALA A 42 8.02 4.07 -2.29
N ASN A 43 6.70 3.87 -2.11
CA ASN A 43 6.15 2.54 -1.81
C ASN A 43 6.45 1.52 -2.93
N VAL A 44 6.38 1.90 -4.20
CA VAL A 44 6.72 1.02 -5.34
C VAL A 44 8.20 0.62 -5.28
N GLU A 45 9.11 1.59 -5.10
CA GLU A 45 10.56 1.32 -5.04
C GLU A 45 10.92 0.45 -3.83
N ILE A 46 10.36 0.75 -2.65
CA ILE A 46 10.56 -0.04 -1.44
C ILE A 46 10.04 -1.47 -1.62
N THR A 47 8.82 -1.62 -2.18
CA THR A 47 8.21 -2.94 -2.41
C THR A 47 9.02 -3.76 -3.42
N ARG A 48 9.64 -3.13 -4.42
CA ARG A 48 10.46 -3.81 -5.43
C ARG A 48 11.85 -4.20 -4.92
N ALA A 49 12.38 -3.53 -3.90
CA ALA A 49 13.75 -3.73 -3.43
C ALA A 49 14.10 -5.21 -3.14
N PRO A 50 13.24 -6.02 -2.50
CA PRO A 50 13.48 -7.45 -2.30
C PRO A 50 13.39 -8.33 -3.56
N TRP A 51 12.81 -7.82 -4.65
CA TRP A 51 12.48 -8.62 -5.84
C TRP A 51 13.41 -8.38 -7.04
N VAL A 52 14.20 -7.31 -7.01
CA VAL A 52 15.11 -6.97 -8.12
C VAL A 52 16.45 -7.67 -8.06
N THR A 53 16.69 -8.47 -7.04
CA THR A 53 17.93 -9.25 -6.85
C THR A 53 17.63 -10.56 -6.15
N ALA A 54 18.41 -11.59 -6.48
CA ALA A 54 18.38 -12.86 -5.76
C ALA A 54 19.30 -12.86 -4.51
N GLU A 55 20.13 -11.83 -4.34
CA GLU A 55 21.08 -11.71 -3.24
C GLU A 55 20.45 -10.96 -2.05
N PRO A 56 20.22 -11.62 -0.90
CA PRO A 56 19.58 -11.00 0.26
C PRO A 56 20.32 -9.74 0.75
N MET A 57 21.65 -9.76 0.74
CA MET A 57 22.46 -8.62 1.17
C MET A 57 22.20 -7.36 0.33
N ILE A 58 22.07 -7.50 -0.99
CA ILE A 58 21.77 -6.37 -1.88
C ILE A 58 20.36 -5.85 -1.61
N ALA A 59 19.38 -6.74 -1.36
CA ALA A 59 18.04 -6.36 -0.99
C ALA A 59 18.00 -5.59 0.34
N GLU A 60 18.74 -6.07 1.36
CA GLU A 60 18.89 -5.38 2.65
C GLU A 60 19.52 -3.99 2.49
N MET A 61 20.58 -3.86 1.69
CA MET A 61 21.21 -2.56 1.41
C MET A 61 20.23 -1.58 0.75
N ARG A 62 19.37 -2.05 -0.15
CA ARG A 62 18.33 -1.21 -0.80
C ARG A 62 17.28 -0.75 0.21
N LEU A 63 16.82 -1.63 1.08
CA LEU A 63 15.88 -1.26 2.14
C LEU A 63 16.55 -0.31 3.15
N GLN A 64 17.82 -0.55 3.52
CA GLN A 64 18.56 0.35 4.41
C GLN A 64 18.70 1.75 3.79
N TRP A 65 18.99 1.85 2.48
CA TRP A 65 19.06 3.12 1.79
C TRP A 65 17.74 3.93 1.94
N TRP A 66 16.60 3.26 1.85
CA TRP A 66 15.30 3.91 2.08
C TRP A 66 15.08 4.30 3.55
N ARG A 67 15.59 3.51 4.50
CA ARG A 67 15.56 3.89 5.92
C ARG A 67 16.39 5.14 6.20
N ASP A 68 17.60 5.22 5.62
CA ASP A 68 18.43 6.41 5.72
C ASP A 68 17.69 7.65 5.19
N VAL A 69 16.95 7.52 4.07
CA VAL A 69 16.09 8.61 3.55
C VAL A 69 15.01 9.00 4.57
N MET A 70 14.38 8.04 5.23
CA MET A 70 13.38 8.36 6.27
C MET A 70 14.04 9.08 7.47
N GLU A 71 15.21 8.63 7.90
CA GLU A 71 15.97 9.29 8.97
C GLU A 71 16.35 10.74 8.61
N GLU A 72 16.79 10.98 7.37
CA GLU A 72 17.09 12.33 6.86
C GLU A 72 15.84 13.25 6.90
N ILE A 73 14.67 12.73 6.49
CA ILE A 73 13.39 13.47 6.55
C ILE A 73 12.99 13.74 8.01
N ILE A 74 13.09 12.75 8.89
CA ILE A 74 12.75 12.87 10.32
C ILE A 74 13.63 13.90 11.00
N ALA A 75 14.92 13.96 10.65
CA ALA A 75 15.87 14.93 11.17
C ALA A 75 15.63 16.36 10.64
N GLY A 76 14.85 16.53 9.58
CA GLY A 76 14.59 17.83 8.94
C GLY A 76 15.80 18.42 8.22
N GLY A 77 16.76 17.56 7.83
CA GLY A 77 17.98 17.93 7.11
C GLY A 77 17.82 17.92 5.59
N GLU A 78 18.96 18.10 4.89
CA GLU A 78 19.00 17.89 3.43
C GLU A 78 18.87 16.39 3.13
N VAL A 79 17.94 16.06 2.23
CA VAL A 79 17.73 14.69 1.76
C VAL A 79 18.55 14.47 0.50
N ARG A 80 19.18 13.30 0.43
CA ARG A 80 19.98 12.88 -0.75
C ARG A 80 19.20 13.04 -2.05
N ARG A 81 19.88 13.50 -3.11
CA ARG A 81 19.25 13.71 -4.42
C ARG A 81 18.84 12.38 -5.06
N HIS A 82 17.55 12.22 -5.31
CA HIS A 82 16.99 11.06 -6.00
C HIS A 82 15.63 11.44 -6.58
N GLU A 83 15.28 10.85 -7.74
CA GLU A 83 14.03 11.17 -8.46
C GLU A 83 12.75 10.96 -7.64
N VAL A 84 12.78 10.10 -6.61
CA VAL A 84 11.67 9.86 -5.70
C VAL A 84 11.90 10.49 -4.32
N ALA A 85 13.10 10.35 -3.72
CA ALA A 85 13.36 10.83 -2.38
C ALA A 85 13.28 12.37 -2.28
N THR A 86 13.76 13.08 -3.30
CA THR A 86 13.71 14.55 -3.32
C THR A 86 12.27 15.10 -3.30
N PRO A 87 11.33 14.70 -4.18
CA PRO A 87 9.95 15.15 -4.09
C PRO A 87 9.21 14.58 -2.87
N LEU A 88 9.56 13.38 -2.39
CA LEU A 88 9.00 12.79 -1.19
C LEU A 88 9.27 13.64 0.04
N ALA A 89 10.51 14.10 0.23
CA ALA A 89 10.90 14.92 1.36
C ALA A 89 10.14 16.25 1.47
N ARG A 90 9.60 16.75 0.35
CA ARG A 90 8.82 17.99 0.34
C ARG A 90 7.38 17.82 0.80
N VAL A 91 6.86 16.60 0.76
CA VAL A 91 5.44 16.31 1.05
C VAL A 91 5.25 15.49 2.32
N LEU A 92 6.27 14.75 2.74
CA LEU A 92 6.17 13.83 3.87
C LEU A 92 6.44 14.56 5.18
N SER A 93 5.55 14.40 6.15
CA SER A 93 5.76 14.84 7.52
C SER A 93 6.69 13.90 8.28
N LYS A 94 7.13 14.29 9.46
CA LYS A 94 7.89 13.43 10.37
C LYS A 94 7.11 12.15 10.72
N SER A 95 5.82 12.26 11.08
CA SER A 95 4.97 11.10 11.39
C SER A 95 4.75 10.19 10.18
N GLY A 96 4.62 10.76 8.98
CA GLY A 96 4.57 10.01 7.74
C GLY A 96 5.87 9.26 7.45
N ALA A 97 7.03 9.88 7.69
CA ALA A 97 8.34 9.24 7.54
C ALA A 97 8.55 8.10 8.54
N GLU A 98 8.15 8.28 9.81
CA GLU A 98 8.16 7.22 10.82
C GLU A 98 7.25 6.04 10.44
N ALA A 99 6.11 6.30 9.78
CA ALA A 99 5.24 5.24 9.29
C ALA A 99 5.87 4.49 8.12
N LEU A 100 6.53 5.18 7.19
CA LEU A 100 7.25 4.56 6.09
C LEU A 100 8.51 3.81 6.56
N ASP A 101 9.21 4.26 7.61
CA ASP A 101 10.32 3.49 8.20
C ASP A 101 9.85 2.14 8.74
N ARG A 102 8.71 2.10 9.45
CA ARG A 102 8.10 0.83 9.88
C ARG A 102 7.69 -0.06 8.69
N LEU A 103 7.14 0.55 7.64
CA LEU A 103 6.84 -0.17 6.39
C LEU A 103 8.09 -0.82 5.80
N ILE A 104 9.20 -0.07 5.71
CA ILE A 104 10.48 -0.59 5.18
C ILE A 104 10.97 -1.75 6.05
N ALA A 105 10.91 -1.61 7.38
CA ALA A 105 11.28 -2.67 8.30
C ALA A 105 10.44 -3.94 8.10
N ALA A 106 9.11 -3.79 7.91
CA ALA A 106 8.22 -4.92 7.64
C ALA A 106 8.53 -5.60 6.30
N ARG A 107 8.98 -4.86 5.28
CA ARG A 107 9.36 -5.39 3.97
C ARG A 107 10.62 -6.28 3.98
N ARG A 108 11.37 -6.34 5.07
CA ARG A 108 12.45 -7.32 5.24
C ARG A 108 11.95 -8.76 5.17
N TRP A 109 10.70 -9.02 5.56
CA TRP A 109 10.06 -10.32 5.36
C TRP A 109 10.08 -10.74 3.88
N ASP A 110 9.94 -9.81 2.95
CA ASP A 110 9.94 -10.08 1.51
C ASP A 110 11.32 -10.52 0.98
N ILE A 111 12.41 -10.33 1.73
CA ILE A 111 13.76 -10.79 1.34
C ILE A 111 13.90 -12.29 1.58
N TYR A 112 13.45 -12.75 2.74
CA TYR A 112 13.57 -14.14 3.18
C TYR A 112 12.31 -14.93 2.79
N LYS A 113 12.47 -16.23 2.63
CA LYS A 113 11.35 -17.10 2.20
C LYS A 113 10.63 -17.76 3.37
N ASP A 114 10.92 -17.32 4.59
CA ASP A 114 10.32 -17.88 5.78
C ASP A 114 8.81 -17.56 5.84
N PRO A 115 7.97 -18.53 6.25
CA PRO A 115 6.55 -18.26 6.48
C PRO A 115 6.37 -17.30 7.67
N PHE A 116 5.20 -16.70 7.76
CA PHE A 116 4.85 -15.96 8.98
C PHE A 116 4.76 -16.91 10.17
N GLU A 117 5.38 -16.55 11.29
CA GLU A 117 5.42 -17.38 12.50
C GLU A 117 4.06 -17.47 13.20
N ALA A 118 3.24 -16.42 13.10
CA ALA A 118 1.94 -16.31 13.74
C ALA A 118 0.99 -15.36 13.00
N ALA A 119 -0.30 -15.47 13.25
CA ALA A 119 -1.32 -14.57 12.71
C ALA A 119 -1.09 -13.10 13.11
N THR A 120 -0.52 -12.86 14.28
CA THR A 120 -0.15 -11.53 14.76
C THR A 120 0.97 -10.90 13.92
N ALA A 121 1.97 -11.68 13.48
CA ALA A 121 3.04 -11.23 12.61
C ALA A 121 2.50 -10.86 11.22
N PHE A 122 1.63 -11.68 10.65
CA PHE A 122 0.95 -11.37 9.39
C PHE A 122 0.08 -10.10 9.49
N THR A 123 -0.67 -9.97 10.60
CA THR A 123 -1.47 -8.76 10.85
C THR A 123 -0.59 -7.51 10.93
N ALA A 124 0.49 -7.56 11.70
CA ALA A 124 1.43 -6.45 11.83
C ALA A 124 2.06 -6.07 10.48
N TYR A 125 2.43 -7.06 9.67
CA TYR A 125 2.95 -6.83 8.31
C TYR A 125 1.96 -6.05 7.43
N LEU A 126 0.66 -6.42 7.42
CA LEU A 126 -0.35 -5.70 6.65
C LEU A 126 -0.61 -4.29 7.20
N GLU A 127 -0.63 -4.14 8.53
CA GLU A 127 -0.82 -2.84 9.18
C GLU A 127 0.35 -1.88 8.93
N ASP A 128 1.57 -2.37 9.01
CA ASP A 128 2.76 -1.53 8.82
C ASP A 128 3.04 -1.26 7.34
N THR A 129 2.72 -2.20 6.43
CA THR A 129 2.90 -1.98 4.99
C THR A 129 1.76 -1.15 4.40
N ALA A 130 0.59 -1.73 4.17
CA ALA A 130 -0.53 -1.02 3.52
C ALA A 130 -1.13 0.07 4.43
N GLY A 131 -1.20 -0.18 5.75
CA GLY A 131 -1.63 0.83 6.72
C GLY A 131 -0.65 1.98 6.83
N GLY A 132 0.65 1.70 6.83
CA GLY A 132 1.70 2.72 6.87
C GLY A 132 1.65 3.67 5.67
N VAL A 133 1.51 3.12 4.45
CA VAL A 133 1.40 3.96 3.24
C VAL A 133 0.10 4.76 3.22
N LEU A 134 -1.01 4.18 3.68
CA LEU A 134 -2.28 4.90 3.78
C LEU A 134 -2.21 6.04 4.79
N PHE A 135 -1.61 5.77 5.96
CA PHE A 135 -1.37 6.79 6.98
C PHE A 135 -0.53 7.93 6.41
N ALA A 136 0.63 7.64 5.82
CA ALA A 136 1.52 8.65 5.26
C ALA A 136 0.83 9.51 4.18
N ALA A 137 0.03 8.89 3.31
CA ALA A 137 -0.74 9.59 2.29
C ALA A 137 -1.82 10.52 2.89
N CYS A 138 -2.56 10.04 3.89
CA CYS A 138 -3.60 10.83 4.56
C CYS A 138 -3.01 11.95 5.41
N ASP A 139 -1.90 11.70 6.11
CA ASP A 139 -1.19 12.66 6.94
C ASP A 139 -0.61 13.82 6.10
N ALA A 140 0.05 13.50 4.99
CA ALA A 140 0.53 14.50 4.03
C ALA A 140 -0.60 15.35 3.41
N LEU A 141 -1.81 14.81 3.34
CA LEU A 141 -3.03 15.52 2.92
C LEU A 141 -3.74 16.26 4.09
N GLY A 142 -3.11 16.30 5.26
CA GLY A 142 -3.53 17.11 6.41
C GLY A 142 -4.49 16.42 7.39
N ARG A 143 -4.80 15.11 7.23
CA ARG A 143 -5.68 14.40 8.19
C ARG A 143 -5.45 12.90 8.20
N ALA A 144 -4.89 12.38 9.29
CA ALA A 144 -4.73 10.95 9.51
C ALA A 144 -4.98 10.56 10.98
N ASP A 145 -5.69 9.46 11.18
CA ASP A 145 -5.75 8.73 12.44
C ASP A 145 -5.06 7.38 12.24
N ASN A 146 -4.06 7.10 13.07
CA ASN A 146 -3.22 5.92 12.91
C ASN A 146 -4.01 4.61 13.04
N LYS A 147 -4.97 4.54 13.99
CA LYS A 147 -5.77 3.33 14.19
C LYS A 147 -6.67 3.06 13.00
N VAL A 148 -7.35 4.12 12.51
CA VAL A 148 -8.27 4.01 11.37
C VAL A 148 -7.48 3.69 10.09
N ALA A 149 -6.29 4.27 9.90
CA ALA A 149 -5.41 3.96 8.78
C ALA A 149 -4.92 2.50 8.83
N LYS A 150 -4.58 1.97 10.01
CA LYS A 150 -4.22 0.55 10.19
C LYS A 150 -5.39 -0.37 9.89
N ASP A 151 -6.61 -0.08 10.35
CA ASP A 151 -7.78 -0.91 10.08
C ASP A 151 -8.15 -0.94 8.58
N ALA A 152 -8.19 0.23 7.92
CA ALA A 152 -8.45 0.31 6.48
C ALA A 152 -7.28 -0.26 5.66
N GLY A 153 -6.05 0.00 6.09
CA GLY A 153 -4.83 -0.51 5.48
C GLY A 153 -4.70 -2.02 5.59
N TYR A 154 -5.04 -2.60 6.74
CA TYR A 154 -5.12 -4.05 6.87
C TYR A 154 -6.04 -4.67 5.81
N ALA A 155 -7.25 -4.13 5.66
CA ALA A 155 -8.20 -4.64 4.69
C ALA A 155 -7.68 -4.53 3.24
N SER A 156 -7.13 -3.36 2.88
CA SER A 156 -6.59 -3.16 1.53
C SER A 156 -5.30 -3.96 1.29
N GLY A 157 -4.47 -4.08 2.31
CA GLY A 157 -3.26 -4.90 2.28
C GLY A 157 -3.60 -6.38 2.10
N LEU A 158 -4.61 -6.89 2.82
CA LEU A 158 -5.09 -8.27 2.67
C LEU A 158 -5.62 -8.54 1.26
N ALA A 159 -6.43 -7.62 0.71
CA ALA A 159 -6.95 -7.74 -0.65
C ALA A 159 -5.81 -7.80 -1.68
N SER A 160 -4.83 -6.91 -1.58
CA SER A 160 -3.66 -6.90 -2.46
C SER A 160 -2.75 -8.11 -2.24
N PHE A 161 -2.62 -8.59 -1.00
CA PHE A 161 -1.85 -9.78 -0.67
C PHE A 161 -2.49 -11.03 -1.27
N PHE A 162 -3.81 -11.16 -1.21
CA PHE A 162 -4.54 -12.25 -1.87
C PHE A 162 -4.31 -12.27 -3.39
N GLN A 163 -4.27 -11.11 -4.04
CA GLN A 163 -3.92 -11.03 -5.46
C GLN A 163 -2.47 -11.43 -5.75
N ALA A 164 -1.56 -11.25 -4.78
CA ALA A 164 -0.15 -11.58 -4.92
C ALA A 164 0.17 -13.05 -4.63
N ILE A 165 -0.73 -13.82 -4.01
CA ILE A 165 -0.48 -15.21 -3.60
C ILE A 165 0.07 -16.08 -4.72
N PRO A 166 -0.48 -16.11 -5.95
CA PRO A 166 0.06 -16.96 -7.01
C PRO A 166 1.53 -16.65 -7.32
N ALA A 167 1.88 -15.36 -7.40
CA ALA A 167 3.26 -14.95 -7.66
C ALA A 167 4.20 -15.28 -6.49
N LEU A 168 3.71 -15.22 -5.25
CA LEU A 168 4.46 -15.63 -4.06
C LEU A 168 4.73 -17.14 -4.06
N GLU A 169 3.74 -17.95 -4.40
CA GLU A 169 3.86 -19.41 -4.49
C GLU A 169 4.79 -19.83 -5.65
N ASP A 170 4.70 -19.16 -6.80
CA ASP A 170 5.65 -19.35 -7.91
C ASP A 170 7.08 -19.05 -7.50
N ALA A 171 7.28 -18.04 -6.65
CA ALA A 171 8.57 -17.71 -6.04
C ALA A 171 8.98 -18.67 -4.91
N LYS A 172 8.24 -19.77 -4.69
CA LYS A 172 8.49 -20.81 -3.66
C LYS A 172 8.40 -20.26 -2.23
N ARG A 173 7.44 -19.38 -1.99
CA ARG A 173 7.08 -18.88 -0.65
C ARG A 173 5.86 -19.60 -0.12
N VAL A 174 5.70 -19.56 1.20
CA VAL A 174 4.49 -19.98 1.91
C VAL A 174 3.78 -18.71 2.40
N PRO A 175 2.84 -18.14 1.60
CA PRO A 175 2.31 -16.80 1.86
C PRO A 175 1.34 -16.75 3.05
N LEU A 176 0.63 -17.84 3.33
CA LEU A 176 -0.37 -17.90 4.40
C LEU A 176 -0.03 -18.99 5.42
N LEU A 177 -0.38 -18.73 6.68
CA LEU A 177 -0.31 -19.72 7.76
C LEU A 177 -1.23 -20.92 7.51
N ASP A 178 -2.38 -20.66 6.89
CA ASP A 178 -3.36 -21.65 6.49
C ASP A 178 -4.00 -21.22 5.17
N GLY A 179 -3.71 -21.96 4.10
CA GLY A 179 -4.23 -21.70 2.75
C GLY A 179 -5.56 -22.41 2.43
N ARG A 180 -6.20 -23.08 3.41
CA ARG A 180 -7.48 -23.72 3.19
C ARG A 180 -8.59 -22.69 2.93
N SER A 181 -9.57 -23.07 2.12
CA SER A 181 -10.68 -22.20 1.73
C SER A 181 -11.39 -21.55 2.93
N GLU A 182 -11.61 -22.30 4.00
CA GLU A 182 -12.23 -21.78 5.23
C GLU A 182 -11.39 -20.69 5.90
N ALA A 183 -10.07 -20.87 5.97
CA ALA A 183 -9.16 -19.88 6.54
C ALA A 183 -9.12 -18.60 5.69
N ILE A 184 -9.11 -18.73 4.37
CA ILE A 184 -9.18 -17.58 3.44
C ILE A 184 -10.48 -16.80 3.64
N VAL A 185 -11.64 -17.50 3.73
CA VAL A 185 -12.94 -16.87 4.01
C VAL A 185 -12.93 -16.14 5.34
N ASN A 186 -12.36 -16.73 6.40
CA ASN A 186 -12.28 -16.11 7.72
C ASN A 186 -11.38 -14.86 7.70
N LEU A 187 -10.24 -14.90 7.02
CA LEU A 187 -9.36 -13.73 6.83
C LEU A 187 -10.09 -12.61 6.06
N ALA A 188 -10.77 -12.96 4.95
CA ALA A 188 -11.51 -11.99 4.14
C ALA A 188 -12.64 -11.33 4.93
N LYS A 189 -13.43 -12.11 5.70
CA LYS A 189 -14.47 -11.58 6.60
C LYS A 189 -13.87 -10.68 7.69
N GLY A 190 -12.72 -11.03 8.25
CA GLY A 190 -11.96 -10.19 9.17
C GLY A 190 -11.56 -8.86 8.56
N GLY A 191 -11.06 -8.88 7.32
CA GLY A 191 -10.75 -7.69 6.54
C GLY A 191 -11.96 -6.79 6.30
N LEU A 192 -13.10 -7.35 5.87
CA LEU A 192 -14.36 -6.62 5.69
C LEU A 192 -14.87 -6.00 6.99
N SER A 193 -14.74 -6.71 8.10
CA SER A 193 -15.11 -6.20 9.42
C SER A 193 -14.26 -4.98 9.81
N ARG A 194 -12.93 -5.05 9.65
CA ARG A 194 -12.03 -3.91 9.91
C ARG A 194 -12.29 -2.73 8.97
N LEU A 195 -12.55 -2.98 7.69
CA LEU A 195 -12.94 -1.95 6.72
C LEU A 195 -14.22 -1.24 7.16
N THR A 196 -15.22 -2.00 7.62
CA THR A 196 -16.47 -1.46 8.15
C THR A 196 -16.25 -0.59 9.39
N GLN A 197 -15.37 -0.99 10.31
CA GLN A 197 -15.01 -0.18 11.47
C GLN A 197 -14.29 1.11 11.06
N ALA A 198 -13.32 1.03 10.14
CA ALA A 198 -12.63 2.21 9.64
C ALA A 198 -13.59 3.21 8.98
N ARG A 199 -14.60 2.73 8.24
CA ARG A 199 -15.64 3.57 7.62
C ARG A 199 -16.49 4.35 8.61
N LYS A 200 -16.71 3.85 9.83
CA LYS A 200 -17.42 4.59 10.89
C LYS A 200 -16.66 5.86 11.30
N ALA A 201 -15.34 5.83 11.23
CA ALA A 201 -14.46 6.96 11.55
C ALA A 201 -13.79 7.59 10.31
N ARG A 202 -14.35 7.39 9.11
CA ARG A 202 -13.77 7.85 7.84
C ARG A 202 -13.43 9.35 7.81
N GLY A 203 -14.12 10.16 8.60
CA GLY A 203 -13.85 11.60 8.71
C GLY A 203 -12.51 11.95 9.34
N SER A 204 -11.83 10.98 9.99
CA SER A 204 -10.50 11.15 10.55
C SER A 204 -9.36 10.89 9.55
N LEU A 205 -9.67 10.46 8.33
CA LEU A 205 -8.73 10.29 7.23
C LEU A 205 -8.99 11.31 6.12
N ALA A 206 -7.93 11.71 5.43
CA ALA A 206 -8.04 12.58 4.26
C ALA A 206 -8.73 11.85 3.09
N LYS A 207 -9.83 12.43 2.59
CA LYS A 207 -10.68 11.84 1.55
C LYS A 207 -9.88 11.35 0.34
N HIS A 208 -8.95 12.16 -0.15
CA HIS A 208 -8.21 11.84 -1.36
C HIS A 208 -7.15 10.73 -1.17
N GLY A 209 -6.60 10.57 0.05
CA GLY A 209 -5.75 9.42 0.40
C GLY A 209 -6.53 8.10 0.40
N CYS A 210 -7.78 8.15 0.83
CA CYS A 210 -8.66 6.99 0.90
C CYS A 210 -9.18 6.50 -0.46
N ILE A 211 -9.01 7.26 -1.56
CA ILE A 211 -9.38 6.77 -2.90
C ILE A 211 -8.65 5.48 -3.23
N ALA A 212 -7.42 5.27 -2.72
CA ALA A 212 -6.65 4.05 -2.93
C ALA A 212 -7.34 2.75 -2.43
N LEU A 213 -8.37 2.89 -1.59
CA LEU A 213 -9.14 1.76 -1.05
C LEU A 213 -10.28 1.28 -1.98
N TRP A 214 -10.45 1.89 -3.14
CA TRP A 214 -11.62 1.77 -4.03
C TRP A 214 -12.00 0.33 -4.42
N GLN A 215 -11.07 -0.59 -4.49
CA GLN A 215 -11.33 -1.99 -4.88
C GLN A 215 -11.36 -2.98 -3.70
N THR A 216 -11.03 -2.52 -2.48
CA THR A 216 -10.77 -3.37 -1.32
C THR A 216 -11.97 -4.26 -0.98
N GLU A 217 -13.17 -3.66 -0.87
CA GLU A 217 -14.40 -4.39 -0.52
C GLU A 217 -14.72 -5.49 -1.52
N ALA A 218 -14.72 -5.15 -2.80
CA ALA A 218 -15.09 -6.10 -3.86
C ALA A 218 -14.13 -7.28 -3.96
N LEU A 219 -12.82 -7.05 -3.79
CA LEU A 219 -11.82 -8.14 -3.80
C LEU A 219 -12.02 -9.06 -2.59
N LEU A 220 -12.27 -8.51 -1.40
CA LEU A 220 -12.52 -9.32 -0.20
C LEU A 220 -13.86 -10.05 -0.29
N GLU A 221 -14.92 -9.43 -0.81
CA GLU A 221 -16.21 -10.10 -1.05
C GLU A 221 -16.08 -11.24 -2.06
N GLN A 222 -15.29 -11.04 -3.11
CA GLN A 222 -14.98 -12.09 -4.07
C GLN A 222 -14.23 -13.26 -3.43
N ALA A 223 -13.25 -12.98 -2.56
CA ALA A 223 -12.53 -14.02 -1.81
C ALA A 223 -13.44 -14.78 -0.82
N VAL A 224 -14.48 -14.13 -0.27
CA VAL A 224 -15.51 -14.81 0.54
C VAL A 224 -16.40 -15.71 -0.30
N ALA A 225 -16.82 -15.24 -1.48
CA ALA A 225 -17.71 -15.97 -2.38
C ALA A 225 -17.03 -17.15 -3.10
N ASP A 226 -15.78 -16.95 -3.52
CA ASP A 226 -14.93 -17.96 -4.18
C ASP A 226 -13.50 -17.92 -3.63
N PRO A 227 -13.20 -18.58 -2.51
CA PRO A 227 -11.87 -18.57 -1.92
C PRO A 227 -10.80 -19.25 -2.81
N ARG A 228 -11.18 -20.09 -3.77
CA ARG A 228 -10.25 -20.70 -4.71
C ARG A 228 -9.67 -19.69 -5.69
N ALA A 229 -10.42 -18.61 -5.97
CA ALA A 229 -9.96 -17.54 -6.83
C ALA A 229 -8.67 -16.89 -6.34
N VAL A 230 -8.38 -16.97 -5.03
CA VAL A 230 -7.14 -16.46 -4.43
C VAL A 230 -5.92 -17.22 -4.96
N GLY A 231 -5.89 -18.55 -4.80
CA GLY A 231 -4.77 -19.38 -5.28
C GLY A 231 -4.72 -19.51 -6.81
N GLU A 232 -5.86 -19.39 -7.49
CA GLU A 232 -5.96 -19.45 -8.95
C GLU A 232 -5.66 -18.10 -9.66
N GLY A 233 -5.37 -17.03 -8.91
CA GLY A 233 -5.06 -15.72 -9.50
C GLY A 233 -6.25 -15.07 -10.22
N ARG A 234 -7.49 -15.38 -9.83
CA ARG A 234 -8.72 -14.89 -10.48
C ARG A 234 -9.40 -13.76 -9.74
N LEU A 235 -8.76 -13.21 -8.67
CA LEU A 235 -9.30 -12.04 -7.98
C LEU A 235 -9.12 -10.79 -8.85
N ASP A 236 -10.21 -10.33 -9.44
CA ASP A 236 -10.23 -9.11 -10.25
C ASP A 236 -11.59 -8.42 -10.18
N VAL A 237 -11.57 -7.10 -10.13
CA VAL A 237 -12.77 -6.27 -10.05
C VAL A 237 -13.23 -5.87 -11.45
N GLY A 238 -13.09 -6.57 -12.48
CA GLY A 238 -13.57 -6.26 -13.83
C GLY A 238 -13.63 -4.75 -14.20
N ALA A 239 -13.39 -4.36 -15.41
CA ALA A 239 -13.20 -2.96 -15.83
C ALA A 239 -14.41 -2.04 -15.51
N PHE A 240 -15.63 -2.53 -15.71
CA PHE A 240 -16.85 -1.73 -15.49
C PHE A 240 -17.07 -1.43 -14.00
N THR A 241 -17.01 -2.47 -13.15
CA THR A 241 -17.15 -2.34 -11.69
C THR A 241 -16.04 -1.45 -11.11
N SER A 242 -14.82 -1.61 -11.59
CA SER A 242 -13.67 -0.77 -11.25
C SER A 242 -13.94 0.71 -11.48
N SER A 243 -14.49 1.07 -12.64
CA SER A 243 -14.79 2.46 -12.98
C SER A 243 -15.86 3.06 -12.07
N ILE A 244 -16.89 2.29 -11.74
CA ILE A 244 -17.96 2.71 -10.83
C ILE A 244 -17.42 2.92 -9.41
N GLN A 245 -16.64 1.97 -8.89
CA GLN A 245 -16.11 2.04 -7.52
C GLN A 245 -15.10 3.18 -7.37
N LEU A 246 -14.21 3.36 -8.34
CA LEU A 246 -13.28 4.48 -8.36
C LEU A 246 -14.02 5.82 -8.37
N SER A 247 -15.08 5.96 -9.19
CA SER A 247 -15.91 7.16 -9.24
C SER A 247 -16.61 7.42 -7.92
N LYS A 248 -17.18 6.39 -7.28
CA LYS A 248 -17.78 6.51 -5.94
C LYS A 248 -16.77 6.97 -4.89
N ALA A 249 -15.56 6.40 -4.90
CA ALA A 249 -14.51 6.77 -3.96
C ALA A 249 -14.05 8.23 -4.18
N ALA A 250 -13.84 8.64 -5.42
CA ALA A 250 -13.36 9.98 -5.76
C ALA A 250 -14.42 11.07 -5.48
N LEU A 251 -15.66 10.88 -5.94
CA LEU A 251 -16.72 11.89 -5.86
C LEU A 251 -17.40 11.91 -4.49
N LEU A 252 -17.74 10.74 -3.95
CA LEU A 252 -18.55 10.61 -2.74
C LEU A 252 -17.72 10.30 -1.48
N GLY A 253 -16.41 10.00 -1.61
CA GLY A 253 -15.59 9.52 -0.50
C GLY A 253 -16.09 8.19 0.07
N ARG A 254 -16.71 7.37 -0.77
CA ARG A 254 -17.20 6.02 -0.40
C ARG A 254 -16.22 4.99 -0.97
N TRP A 255 -15.39 4.48 -0.11
CA TRP A 255 -14.39 3.46 -0.37
C TRP A 255 -14.66 2.21 0.44
#